data_cba7cb3cd17fd9743619cf2cb0d65d4b
#
_entry.id   cba7cb3cd17fd9743619cf2cb0d65d4b
#
_cell.length_a   1.000
_cell.length_b   1.000
_cell.length_c   1.000
_cell.angle_alpha   90.00
_cell.angle_beta   90.00
_cell.angle_gamma   90.00
#
_symmetry.space_group_name_H-M   'P 1'
#
loop_
_entity.id
_entity.type
_entity.pdbx_description
1 polymer ?
#
loop_
_entity_poly.entity_id
_entity_poly.type
_entity_poly.pdbx_seq_one_letter_code
_entity_poly.pdbx_strand_id
1 'polypeptide(L)'
;MPNINAALGCAQLENLDKYVASKRKVAAEYIEHFKNVDGIDFFVEPENTFSNYWLSAVVLKDKESQLDFLQQTNDNGVMTRPIWELMNHLPMFENCENDGLKNTIWFANRVVNIPSSIRLEDL
;
A
#
# COMPACT_ATOMS: atom_id res chain seq x y z
N MET A 1 28.30 3.56 -7.80
CA MET A 1 27.49 2.34 -7.49
C MET A 1 28.35 1.12 -7.76
N PRO A 2 28.43 0.13 -6.85
CA PRO A 2 29.18 -1.10 -7.08
C PRO A 2 28.65 -1.89 -8.29
N ASN A 3 29.54 -2.58 -9.03
CA ASN A 3 29.17 -3.31 -10.25
C ASN A 3 28.08 -4.38 -10.01
N ILE A 4 28.10 -5.06 -8.87
CA ILE A 4 27.07 -6.06 -8.50
C ILE A 4 25.69 -5.40 -8.41
N ASN A 5 25.60 -4.23 -7.76
CA ASN A 5 24.33 -3.51 -7.64
C ASN A 5 23.85 -3.00 -9.00
N ALA A 6 24.76 -2.59 -9.89
CA ALA A 6 24.43 -2.19 -11.25
C ALA A 6 23.90 -3.36 -12.07
N ALA A 7 24.57 -4.52 -12.01
CA ALA A 7 24.13 -5.73 -12.72
C ALA A 7 22.76 -6.21 -12.22
N LEU A 8 22.53 -6.22 -10.91
CA LEU A 8 21.22 -6.55 -10.33
C LEU A 8 20.15 -5.56 -10.78
N GLY A 9 20.47 -4.26 -10.78
CA GLY A 9 19.56 -3.22 -11.27
C GLY A 9 19.16 -3.42 -12.73
N CYS A 10 20.11 -3.72 -13.61
CA CYS A 10 19.82 -4.04 -15.01
C CYS A 10 18.89 -5.23 -15.15
N ALA A 11 19.18 -6.34 -14.45
CA ALA A 11 18.35 -7.54 -14.49
C ALA A 11 16.92 -7.29 -14.00
N GLN A 12 16.74 -6.41 -12.98
CA GLN A 12 15.41 -6.02 -12.52
C GLN A 12 14.67 -5.15 -13.53
N LEU A 13 15.37 -4.20 -14.17
CA LEU A 13 14.78 -3.32 -15.19
C LEU A 13 14.33 -4.10 -16.44
N GLU A 14 15.04 -5.13 -16.85
CA GLU A 14 14.65 -6.01 -17.96
C GLU A 14 13.30 -6.70 -17.74
N ASN A 15 12.87 -6.86 -16.49
CA ASN A 15 11.60 -7.50 -16.12
C ASN A 15 10.55 -6.50 -15.56
N LEU A 16 10.85 -5.21 -15.56
CA LEU A 16 10.00 -4.20 -14.92
C LEU A 16 8.56 -4.22 -15.43
N ASP A 17 8.36 -4.31 -16.74
CA ASP A 17 7.03 -4.31 -17.36
C ASP A 17 6.21 -5.53 -16.91
N LYS A 18 6.83 -6.70 -16.78
CA LYS A 18 6.17 -7.91 -16.25
C LYS A 18 5.77 -7.71 -14.78
N TYR A 19 6.66 -7.13 -13.97
CA TYR A 19 6.37 -6.87 -12.57
C TYR A 19 5.21 -5.90 -12.41
N VAL A 20 5.18 -4.82 -13.19
CA VAL A 20 4.07 -3.86 -13.17
C VAL A 20 2.77 -4.53 -13.63
N ALA A 21 2.79 -5.33 -14.69
CA ALA A 21 1.62 -6.06 -15.17
C ALA A 21 1.06 -7.01 -14.10
N SER A 22 1.91 -7.81 -13.44
CA SER A 22 1.51 -8.71 -12.36
C SER A 22 0.89 -7.95 -11.18
N LYS A 23 1.51 -6.84 -10.73
CA LYS A 23 0.96 -6.00 -9.65
C LYS A 23 -0.40 -5.40 -10.00
N ARG A 24 -0.57 -4.92 -11.22
CA ARG A 24 -1.85 -4.39 -11.70
C ARG A 24 -2.93 -5.47 -11.78
N LYS A 25 -2.57 -6.70 -12.16
CA LYS A 25 -3.49 -7.85 -12.13
C LYS A 25 -3.96 -8.15 -10.69
N VAL A 26 -3.02 -8.21 -9.73
CA VAL A 26 -3.36 -8.38 -8.30
C VAL A 26 -4.27 -7.25 -7.81
N ALA A 27 -3.97 -5.99 -8.16
CA ALA A 27 -4.81 -4.85 -7.79
C ALA A 27 -6.22 -4.96 -8.39
N ALA A 28 -6.36 -5.38 -9.65
CA ALA A 28 -7.66 -5.59 -10.29
C ALA A 28 -8.50 -6.66 -9.58
N GLU A 29 -7.87 -7.74 -9.13
CA GLU A 29 -8.55 -8.78 -8.34
C GLU A 29 -9.00 -8.25 -6.97
N TYR A 30 -8.20 -7.44 -6.29
CA TYR A 30 -8.60 -6.78 -5.05
C TYR A 30 -9.76 -5.80 -5.27
N ILE A 31 -9.71 -4.99 -6.32
CA ILE A 31 -10.80 -4.06 -6.69
C ILE A 31 -12.12 -4.83 -6.84
N GLU A 32 -12.12 -5.91 -7.60
CA GLU A 32 -13.34 -6.71 -7.81
C GLU A 32 -13.80 -7.40 -6.51
N HIS A 33 -12.87 -7.91 -5.70
CA HIS A 33 -13.20 -8.57 -4.43
C HIS A 33 -13.84 -7.58 -3.43
N PHE A 34 -13.24 -6.41 -3.25
CA PHE A 34 -13.72 -5.44 -2.25
C PHE A 34 -14.92 -4.61 -2.71
N LYS A 35 -15.28 -4.65 -3.98
CA LYS A 35 -16.41 -3.91 -4.56
C LYS A 35 -17.74 -4.09 -3.83
N ASN A 36 -17.96 -5.26 -3.23
CA ASN A 36 -19.19 -5.61 -2.54
C ASN A 36 -18.96 -5.90 -1.04
N VAL A 37 -17.83 -5.50 -0.48
CA VAL A 37 -17.51 -5.67 0.94
C VAL A 37 -17.79 -4.37 1.66
N ASP A 38 -18.82 -4.37 2.52
CA ASP A 38 -19.18 -3.17 3.27
C ASP A 38 -18.09 -2.76 4.27
N GLY A 39 -17.81 -1.47 4.33
CA GLY A 39 -16.84 -0.89 5.28
C GLY A 39 -15.37 -1.02 4.89
N ILE A 40 -15.06 -1.56 3.73
CA ILE A 40 -13.69 -1.66 3.19
C ILE A 40 -13.68 -1.19 1.74
N ASP A 41 -12.91 -0.15 1.45
CA ASP A 41 -12.69 0.33 0.08
C ASP A 41 -11.25 0.06 -0.35
N PHE A 42 -11.04 -0.49 -1.53
CA PHE A 42 -9.71 -0.60 -2.10
C PHE A 42 -9.24 0.76 -2.64
N PHE A 43 -7.98 1.14 -2.35
CA PHE A 43 -7.43 2.41 -2.79
C PHE A 43 -7.05 2.33 -4.27
N VAL A 44 -7.91 2.86 -5.13
CA VAL A 44 -7.72 2.86 -6.60
C VAL A 44 -6.90 4.06 -7.07
N GLU A 45 -6.24 3.90 -8.21
CA GLU A 45 -5.54 5.01 -8.86
C GLU A 45 -6.54 6.11 -9.31
N PRO A 46 -6.21 7.39 -9.17
CA PRO A 46 -7.03 8.48 -9.66
C PRO A 46 -7.17 8.47 -11.20
N GLU A 47 -8.20 9.13 -11.70
CA GLU A 47 -8.36 9.32 -13.15
C GLU A 47 -7.13 9.98 -13.78
N ASN A 48 -6.81 9.57 -15.01
CA ASN A 48 -5.66 10.06 -15.78
C ASN A 48 -4.30 9.80 -15.13
N THR A 49 -4.20 8.79 -14.25
CA THR A 49 -2.94 8.33 -13.67
C THR A 49 -2.67 6.86 -14.03
N PHE A 50 -1.41 6.44 -13.92
CA PHE A 50 -1.01 5.06 -14.10
C PHE A 50 -0.15 4.62 -12.93
N SER A 51 -0.77 3.95 -11.96
CA SER A 51 -0.08 3.40 -10.79
C SER A 51 0.59 2.07 -11.11
N ASN A 52 1.78 1.87 -10.61
CA ASN A 52 2.43 0.56 -10.62
C ASN A 52 1.93 -0.36 -9.49
N TYR A 53 1.03 0.11 -8.62
CA TYR A 53 0.54 -0.59 -7.41
C TYR A 53 1.69 -1.22 -6.61
N TRP A 54 2.76 -0.46 -6.39
CA TRP A 54 3.86 -0.90 -5.54
C TRP A 54 3.35 -1.44 -4.21
N LEU A 55 2.42 -0.72 -3.60
CA LEU A 55 1.64 -1.16 -2.45
C LEU A 55 0.16 -1.17 -2.82
N SER A 56 -0.51 -2.24 -2.47
CA SER A 56 -1.97 -2.32 -2.45
C SER A 56 -2.45 -1.90 -1.07
N ALA A 57 -3.50 -1.09 -1.01
CA ALA A 57 -4.01 -0.59 0.26
C ALA A 57 -5.54 -0.61 0.28
N VAL A 58 -6.09 -0.77 1.47
CA VAL A 58 -7.52 -0.63 1.75
C VAL A 58 -7.77 0.53 2.70
N VAL A 59 -8.94 1.14 2.59
CA VAL A 59 -9.42 2.20 3.46
C VAL A 59 -10.56 1.64 4.30
N LEU A 60 -10.41 1.62 5.61
CA LEU A 60 -11.40 1.16 6.56
C LEU A 60 -12.27 2.34 7.03
N LYS A 61 -13.42 2.02 7.61
CA LYS A 61 -14.41 2.99 8.06
C LYS A 61 -13.83 3.99 9.08
N ASP A 62 -13.06 3.50 10.04
CA ASP A 62 -12.51 4.28 11.17
C ASP A 62 -11.26 3.60 11.76
N LYS A 63 -10.72 4.20 12.82
CA LYS A 63 -9.53 3.69 13.50
C LYS A 63 -9.74 2.36 14.21
N GLU A 64 -10.91 2.12 14.76
CA GLU A 64 -11.25 0.86 15.42
C GLU A 64 -11.27 -0.29 14.40
N SER A 65 -11.98 -0.11 13.29
CA SER A 65 -12.01 -1.05 12.18
C SER A 65 -10.62 -1.31 11.60
N GLN A 66 -9.75 -0.28 11.53
CA GLN A 66 -8.36 -0.42 11.11
C GLN A 66 -7.57 -1.36 12.04
N LEU A 67 -7.69 -1.17 13.34
CA LEU A 67 -6.99 -1.98 14.33
C LEU A 67 -7.47 -3.43 14.33
N ASP A 68 -8.80 -3.62 14.26
CA ASP A 68 -9.40 -4.95 14.18
C ASP A 68 -8.98 -5.69 12.91
N PHE A 69 -8.98 -5.00 11.77
CA PHE A 69 -8.53 -5.58 10.50
C PHE A 69 -7.05 -5.99 10.57
N LEU A 70 -6.17 -5.13 11.10
CA LEU A 70 -4.76 -5.44 11.31
C LEU A 70 -4.57 -6.65 12.21
N GLN A 71 -5.29 -6.71 13.32
CA GLN A 71 -5.20 -7.81 14.28
C GLN A 71 -5.65 -9.13 13.62
N GLN A 72 -6.87 -9.14 13.06
CA GLN A 72 -7.45 -10.34 12.49
C GLN A 72 -6.65 -10.90 11.31
N THR A 73 -6.18 -10.04 10.40
CA THR A 73 -5.40 -10.50 9.25
C THR A 73 -4.06 -11.08 9.67
N ASN A 74 -3.34 -10.43 10.57
CA ASN A 74 -2.05 -10.92 11.04
C ASN A 74 -2.18 -12.19 11.88
N ASP A 75 -3.20 -12.31 12.73
CA ASP A 75 -3.48 -13.53 13.50
C ASP A 75 -3.80 -14.74 12.60
N ASN A 76 -4.37 -14.49 11.42
CA ASN A 76 -4.62 -15.51 10.40
C ASN A 76 -3.49 -15.68 9.37
N GLY A 77 -2.30 -15.12 9.64
CA GLY A 77 -1.11 -15.30 8.80
C GLY A 77 -1.08 -14.44 7.54
N VAL A 78 -2.02 -13.49 7.38
CA VAL A 78 -2.00 -12.51 6.28
C VAL A 78 -1.29 -11.26 6.75
N MET A 79 -0.08 -11.03 6.25
CA MET A 79 0.75 -9.89 6.65
C MET A 79 0.16 -8.58 6.14
N THR A 80 -0.41 -7.80 7.03
CA THR A 80 -0.89 -6.44 6.78
C THR A 80 -0.17 -5.44 7.68
N ARG A 81 -0.10 -4.18 7.25
CA ARG A 81 0.62 -3.13 7.98
C ARG A 81 -0.14 -1.80 7.87
N PRO A 82 -0.15 -0.97 8.94
CA PRO A 82 -0.61 0.40 8.82
C PRO A 82 0.29 1.17 7.85
N ILE A 83 -0.12 2.35 7.41
CA ILE A 83 0.79 3.28 6.74
C ILE A 83 1.87 3.74 7.71
N TRP A 84 2.92 4.37 7.17
CA TRP A 84 4.03 4.89 7.98
C TRP A 84 3.55 5.88 9.05
N GLU A 85 4.31 5.96 10.15
CA GLU A 85 4.09 6.97 11.18
C GLU A 85 4.14 8.38 10.57
N LEU A 86 3.24 9.24 11.03
CA LEU A 86 3.16 10.60 10.52
C LEU A 86 4.43 11.40 10.86
N MET A 87 4.93 12.17 9.90
CA MET A 87 6.17 12.93 10.06
C MET A 87 6.14 13.87 11.26
N ASN A 88 4.99 14.50 11.54
CA ASN A 88 4.82 15.40 12.68
C ASN A 88 4.83 14.68 14.05
N HIS A 89 4.75 13.36 14.09
CA HIS A 89 4.90 12.56 15.32
C HIS A 89 6.37 12.17 15.57
N LEU A 90 7.26 12.39 14.60
CA LEU A 90 8.66 12.10 14.79
C LEU A 90 9.33 13.24 15.57
N PRO A 91 10.16 12.95 16.60
CA PRO A 91 10.72 13.97 17.50
C PRO A 91 11.44 15.11 16.80
N MET A 92 12.08 14.85 15.65
CA MET A 92 12.79 15.87 14.89
C MET A 92 11.87 16.86 14.13
N PHE A 93 10.57 16.52 13.98
CA PHE A 93 9.60 17.32 13.19
C PHE A 93 8.40 17.81 14.02
N GLU A 94 8.34 17.51 15.32
CA GLU A 94 7.20 17.85 16.18
C GLU A 94 6.91 19.37 16.25
N ASN A 95 7.94 20.21 16.06
CA ASN A 95 7.84 21.66 16.09
C ASN A 95 7.79 22.29 14.69
N CYS A 96 7.65 21.48 13.62
CA CYS A 96 7.53 22.01 12.26
C CYS A 96 6.12 22.57 12.00
N GLU A 97 6.05 23.65 11.24
CA GLU A 97 4.76 24.22 10.81
C GLU A 97 3.98 23.21 9.97
N ASN A 98 2.67 23.19 10.16
CA ASN A 98 1.74 22.36 9.39
C ASN A 98 0.36 23.06 9.28
N ASP A 99 -0.47 22.57 8.38
CA ASP A 99 -1.83 23.08 8.11
C ASP A 99 -2.92 22.42 8.98
N GLY A 100 -2.54 21.71 10.05
CA GLY A 100 -3.43 20.91 10.90
C GLY A 100 -3.63 19.47 10.41
N LEU A 101 -3.06 19.09 9.27
CA LEU A 101 -2.92 17.72 8.75
C LEU A 101 -4.22 16.90 8.71
N LYS A 102 -5.37 17.56 8.54
CA LYS A 102 -6.70 16.92 8.61
C LYS A 102 -6.80 15.67 7.72
N ASN A 103 -6.41 15.77 6.46
CA ASN A 103 -6.49 14.66 5.51
C ASN A 103 -5.45 13.58 5.85
N THR A 104 -4.24 13.97 6.22
CA THR A 104 -3.17 13.05 6.62
C THR A 104 -3.59 12.19 7.80
N ILE A 105 -4.14 12.81 8.85
CA ILE A 105 -4.65 12.11 10.04
C ILE A 105 -5.84 11.20 9.67
N TRP A 106 -6.73 11.67 8.79
CA TRP A 106 -7.86 10.87 8.32
C TRP A 106 -7.40 9.57 7.66
N PHE A 107 -6.41 9.65 6.76
CA PHE A 107 -5.83 8.47 6.09
C PHE A 107 -5.04 7.59 7.07
N ALA A 108 -4.23 8.18 7.95
CA ALA A 108 -3.44 7.42 8.93
C ALA A 108 -4.30 6.53 9.84
N ASN A 109 -5.53 6.97 10.11
CA ASN A 109 -6.47 6.24 10.94
C ASN A 109 -7.32 5.20 10.18
N ARG A 110 -7.14 5.03 8.87
CA ARG A 110 -8.02 4.18 8.06
C ARG A 110 -7.29 3.29 7.07
N VAL A 111 -6.12 3.71 6.60
CA VAL A 111 -5.42 2.99 5.53
C VAL A 111 -4.62 1.83 6.10
N VAL A 112 -4.71 0.68 5.45
CA VAL A 112 -3.90 -0.51 5.72
C VAL A 112 -3.31 -1.02 4.43
N ASN A 113 -1.99 -1.24 4.43
CA ASN A 113 -1.30 -1.92 3.34
C ASN A 113 -1.56 -3.43 3.45
N ILE A 114 -1.98 -4.02 2.33
CA ILE A 114 -2.25 -5.44 2.18
C ILE A 114 -1.21 -6.09 1.26
N PRO A 115 -1.10 -7.44 1.20
CA PRO A 115 -0.12 -8.12 0.37
C PRO A 115 -0.18 -7.65 -1.09
N SER A 116 0.97 -7.26 -1.64
CA SER A 116 1.08 -6.69 -2.99
C SER A 116 2.27 -7.23 -3.78
N SER A 117 2.79 -8.41 -3.39
CA SER A 117 3.88 -9.06 -4.12
C SER A 117 3.43 -9.49 -5.52
N ILE A 118 4.38 -9.53 -6.46
CA ILE A 118 4.16 -10.18 -7.76
C ILE A 118 3.91 -11.68 -7.54
N ARG A 119 3.18 -12.29 -8.45
CA ARG A 119 2.99 -13.73 -8.46
C ARG A 119 4.08 -14.39 -9.30
N LEU A 120 4.68 -15.46 -8.78
CA LEU A 120 5.74 -16.19 -9.49
C LEU A 120 5.24 -16.81 -10.82
N GLU A 121 3.96 -17.13 -10.89
CA GLU A 121 3.30 -17.65 -12.10
C GLU A 121 3.15 -16.62 -13.23
N ASP A 122 3.31 -15.33 -12.91
CA ASP A 122 3.24 -14.23 -13.89
C ASP A 122 4.65 -13.86 -14.45
N LEU A 123 5.73 -14.52 -14.01
CA LEU A 123 7.11 -14.29 -14.44
C LEU A 123 7.54 -15.29 -15.53
#